data_b05b5e82ec23f514ac6757095d3b8e9e
#
_entry.id   b05b5e82ec23f514ac6757095d3b8e9e
#
_cell.length_a   1.000
_cell.length_b   1.000
_cell.length_c   1.000
_cell.angle_alpha   90.00
_cell.angle_beta   90.00
_cell.angle_gamma   90.00
#
_symmetry.space_group_name_H-M   'P 1'
#
loop_
_entity.id
_entity.type
_entity.pdbx_description
1 polymer ?
#
loop_
_entity_poly.entity_id
_entity_poly.type
_entity_poly.pdbx_seq_one_letter_code
_entity_poly.pdbx_strand_id
1 'polypeptide(L)'
;MKINVIGVPLNLGCDREGVERAPNHLRERGLMRIIRKNGHRAFDLGNLYVPLVSEADKFARGRSLKYLDAIVEVNNNLAELVYDTLRGGAFPLVIGGDHSLGLGSASGVGKSFDDFGIIWLDAHGDINTSETSPSGNIHGMPLSALMGMGSEELVNIYAPGNKVNPQNVFLVGTRSLDEGEQALIEREQLSVYTMDMIHLKGIGFVAEDIKRKLKERKIRNVHFSIDVDSIDPRFAPGTGTRVCEGLMPDEFKDFVEHISVDSQLLIVRLKLLIN
;
A
#
# COMPACT_ATOMS: atom_id res chain seq x y z
N MET A 1 -2.35 -18.27 12.54
CA MET A 1 -1.14 -17.43 12.72
C MET A 1 -1.37 -16.38 13.80
N LYS A 2 -0.32 -15.67 14.28
CA LYS A 2 -0.46 -14.45 15.08
C LYS A 2 -0.58 -13.26 14.12
N ILE A 3 -1.53 -12.35 14.38
CA ILE A 3 -1.74 -11.14 13.58
C ILE A 3 -1.73 -9.94 14.52
N ASN A 4 -0.85 -8.98 14.24
CA ASN A 4 -0.83 -7.69 14.91
C ASN A 4 -1.55 -6.67 14.02
N VAL A 5 -2.64 -6.10 14.53
CA VAL A 5 -3.41 -5.07 13.85
C VAL A 5 -2.87 -3.70 14.26
N ILE A 6 -2.45 -2.91 13.28
CA ILE A 6 -1.83 -1.60 13.44
C ILE A 6 -2.70 -0.58 12.72
N GLY A 7 -3.25 0.38 13.43
CA GLY A 7 -3.98 1.49 12.83
C GLY A 7 -3.07 2.68 12.54
N VAL A 8 -3.22 3.32 11.38
CA VAL A 8 -2.48 4.52 10.99
C VAL A 8 -3.46 5.56 10.46
N PRO A 9 -4.04 6.41 11.32
CA PRO A 9 -5.04 7.40 10.93
C PRO A 9 -4.39 8.62 10.23
N LEU A 10 -3.67 8.38 9.13
CA LEU A 10 -2.96 9.37 8.35
C LEU A 10 -3.83 9.88 7.19
N ASN A 11 -3.93 11.19 7.01
CA ASN A 11 -4.65 11.85 5.91
C ASN A 11 -3.83 12.97 5.26
N LEU A 12 -2.62 13.18 5.77
CA LEU A 12 -1.76 14.29 5.35
C LEU A 12 -1.20 14.09 3.94
N GLY A 13 -1.02 12.82 3.54
CA GLY A 13 -0.49 12.47 2.22
C GLY A 13 -1.48 12.76 1.09
N CYS A 14 -2.78 12.62 1.33
CA CYS A 14 -3.83 12.95 0.35
C CYS A 14 -4.41 14.37 0.56
N ASP A 15 -4.03 15.06 1.65
CA ASP A 15 -4.51 16.40 1.99
C ASP A 15 -6.06 16.46 2.02
N ARG A 16 -6.70 15.41 2.56
CA ARG A 16 -8.16 15.26 2.61
C ARG A 16 -8.59 14.55 3.88
N GLU A 17 -9.60 15.10 4.56
CA GLU A 17 -10.20 14.49 5.74
C GLU A 17 -11.14 13.33 5.40
N GLY A 18 -11.28 12.41 6.35
CA GLY A 18 -12.23 11.29 6.33
C GLY A 18 -11.54 9.92 6.26
N VAL A 19 -10.46 9.80 5.50
CA VAL A 19 -9.72 8.52 5.34
C VAL A 19 -9.06 8.06 6.65
N GLU A 20 -8.68 8.99 7.52
CA GLU A 20 -8.09 8.71 8.85
C GLU A 20 -9.04 7.96 9.80
N ARG A 21 -10.33 7.92 9.49
CA ARG A 21 -11.34 7.21 10.30
C ARG A 21 -11.34 5.70 10.08
N ALA A 22 -10.78 5.23 8.98
CA ALA A 22 -10.84 3.83 8.57
C ALA A 22 -10.35 2.84 9.63
N PRO A 23 -9.23 3.05 10.36
CA PRO A 23 -8.77 2.13 11.38
C PRO A 23 -9.79 1.89 12.49
N ASN A 24 -10.39 2.97 13.01
CA ASN A 24 -11.38 2.88 14.08
C ASN A 24 -12.70 2.30 13.56
N HIS A 25 -13.14 2.74 12.38
CA HIS A 25 -14.38 2.25 11.79
C HIS A 25 -14.36 0.73 11.55
N LEU A 26 -13.24 0.18 11.04
CA LEU A 26 -13.10 -1.25 10.84
C LEU A 26 -13.08 -2.03 12.17
N ARG A 27 -12.49 -1.47 13.24
CA ARG A 27 -12.56 -2.05 14.58
C ARG A 27 -14.00 -2.11 15.10
N GLU A 28 -14.74 -1.01 14.97
CA GLU A 28 -16.17 -0.93 15.36
C GLU A 28 -17.04 -1.91 14.58
N ARG A 29 -16.73 -2.15 13.31
CA ARG A 29 -17.38 -3.16 12.46
C ARG A 29 -16.92 -4.60 12.77
N GLY A 30 -16.11 -4.79 13.80
CA GLY A 30 -15.78 -6.10 14.35
C GLY A 30 -14.60 -6.81 13.69
N LEU A 31 -13.67 -6.08 13.11
CA LEU A 31 -12.45 -6.62 12.48
C LEU A 31 -11.76 -7.68 13.36
N MET A 32 -11.51 -7.37 14.63
CA MET A 32 -10.84 -8.29 15.55
C MET A 32 -11.61 -9.60 15.73
N ARG A 33 -12.93 -9.52 15.80
CA ARG A 33 -13.82 -10.70 15.91
C ARG A 33 -13.71 -11.56 14.66
N ILE A 34 -13.67 -10.94 13.49
CA ILE A 34 -13.59 -11.66 12.21
C ILE A 34 -12.26 -12.38 12.07
N ILE A 35 -11.15 -11.71 12.39
CA ILE A 35 -9.82 -12.34 12.37
C ILE A 35 -9.80 -13.57 13.29
N ARG A 36 -10.35 -13.46 14.50
CA ARG A 36 -10.40 -14.58 15.45
C ARG A 36 -11.32 -15.70 15.00
N LYS A 37 -12.47 -15.37 14.40
CA LYS A 37 -13.44 -16.38 13.85
C LYS A 37 -12.80 -17.19 12.71
N ASN A 38 -11.85 -16.62 11.98
CA ASN A 38 -11.08 -17.32 10.94
C ASN A 38 -9.87 -18.11 11.50
N GLY A 39 -9.81 -18.37 12.81
CA GLY A 39 -8.80 -19.21 13.43
C GLY A 39 -7.45 -18.55 13.69
N HIS A 40 -7.35 -17.21 13.62
CA HIS A 40 -6.13 -16.48 13.88
C HIS A 40 -6.12 -15.88 15.29
N ARG A 41 -4.90 -15.72 15.86
CA ARG A 41 -4.69 -14.98 17.12
C ARG A 41 -4.45 -13.51 16.79
N ALA A 42 -5.45 -12.66 17.03
CA ALA A 42 -5.37 -11.22 16.75
C ALA A 42 -5.01 -10.42 18.00
N PHE A 43 -4.03 -9.56 17.85
CA PHE A 43 -3.60 -8.56 18.83
C PHE A 43 -3.78 -7.17 18.20
N ASP A 44 -4.49 -6.29 18.89
CA ASP A 44 -4.66 -4.91 18.46
C ASP A 44 -3.59 -4.04 19.10
N LEU A 45 -2.72 -3.46 18.30
CA LEU A 45 -1.66 -2.57 18.77
C LEU A 45 -2.12 -1.10 18.85
N GLY A 46 -3.39 -0.84 18.57
CA GLY A 46 -3.95 0.52 18.56
C GLY A 46 -3.59 1.30 17.30
N ASN A 47 -3.70 2.62 17.43
CA ASN A 47 -3.32 3.55 16.35
C ASN A 47 -1.95 4.16 16.64
N LEU A 48 -1.15 4.30 15.60
CA LEU A 48 0.02 5.16 15.64
C LEU A 48 -0.39 6.62 15.87
N TYR A 49 0.45 7.34 16.59
CA TYR A 49 0.31 8.76 16.73
C TYR A 49 0.60 9.45 15.39
N VAL A 50 -0.29 10.33 14.97
CA VAL A 50 -0.10 11.23 13.84
C VAL A 50 0.03 12.65 14.39
N PRO A 51 1.13 13.37 14.11
CA PRO A 51 1.32 14.73 14.58
C PRO A 51 0.18 15.65 14.15
N LEU A 52 -0.23 16.52 15.06
CA LEU A 52 -1.13 17.61 14.70
C LEU A 52 -0.34 18.66 13.92
N VAL A 53 -0.80 18.94 12.71
CA VAL A 53 -0.21 19.93 11.82
C VAL A 53 -1.21 21.04 11.52
N SER A 54 -0.70 22.20 11.17
CA SER A 54 -1.48 23.35 10.71
C SER A 54 -1.32 23.55 9.20
N GLU A 55 -2.17 24.39 8.63
CA GLU A 55 -2.02 24.80 7.20
C GLU A 55 -0.65 25.47 6.94
N ALA A 56 -0.06 26.12 7.95
CA ALA A 56 1.27 26.71 7.83
C ALA A 56 2.39 25.67 7.67
N ASP A 57 2.16 24.43 8.08
CA ASP A 57 3.13 23.33 7.97
C ASP A 57 3.08 22.63 6.62
N LYS A 58 2.04 22.91 5.82
CA LYS A 58 1.74 22.23 4.56
C LYS A 58 2.92 22.23 3.57
N PHE A 59 3.57 23.38 3.43
CA PHE A 59 4.75 23.55 2.59
C PHE A 59 5.94 24.09 3.42
N ALA A 60 6.15 23.51 4.59
CA ALA A 60 7.19 23.95 5.49
C ALA A 60 8.58 23.97 4.82
N ARG A 61 9.37 25.00 5.13
CA ARG A 61 10.72 25.22 4.59
C ARG A 61 10.77 25.41 3.06
N GLY A 62 9.68 25.88 2.43
CA GLY A 62 9.63 26.15 0.99
C GLY A 62 9.67 24.89 0.09
N ARG A 63 9.34 23.72 0.64
CA ARG A 63 9.29 22.46 -0.10
C ARG A 63 8.01 22.36 -0.94
N SER A 64 8.08 21.59 -2.03
CA SER A 64 6.90 21.30 -2.88
C SER A 64 6.02 20.17 -2.34
N LEU A 65 6.52 19.36 -1.38
CA LEU A 65 5.81 18.23 -0.81
C LEU A 65 5.02 18.64 0.44
N LYS A 66 3.75 18.28 0.47
CA LYS A 66 2.84 18.64 1.57
C LYS A 66 3.12 17.80 2.80
N TYR A 67 3.21 18.47 3.97
CA TYR A 67 3.35 17.85 5.29
C TYR A 67 4.49 16.83 5.42
N LEU A 68 5.57 17.03 4.64
CA LEU A 68 6.64 16.05 4.49
C LEU A 68 7.20 15.58 5.84
N ASP A 69 7.53 16.50 6.76
CA ASP A 69 8.16 16.14 8.03
C ASP A 69 7.26 15.21 8.88
N ALA A 70 5.95 15.49 8.95
CA ALA A 70 4.99 14.68 9.70
C ALA A 70 4.79 13.30 9.04
N ILE A 71 4.73 13.24 7.71
CA ILE A 71 4.57 11.98 6.98
C ILE A 71 5.82 11.10 7.14
N VAL A 72 7.02 11.70 7.10
CA VAL A 72 8.28 10.98 7.34
C VAL A 72 8.31 10.41 8.76
N GLU A 73 7.93 11.20 9.77
CA GLU A 73 7.88 10.74 11.16
C GLU A 73 6.93 9.53 11.32
N VAL A 74 5.69 9.64 10.84
CA VAL A 74 4.69 8.57 10.94
C VAL A 74 5.17 7.31 10.23
N ASN A 75 5.76 7.43 9.05
CA ASN A 75 6.22 6.29 8.27
C ASN A 75 7.47 5.62 8.89
N ASN A 76 8.38 6.36 9.53
CA ASN A 76 9.47 5.76 10.29
C ASN A 76 8.94 4.94 11.46
N ASN A 77 8.01 5.49 12.25
CA ASN A 77 7.40 4.79 13.38
C ASN A 77 6.61 3.55 12.91
N LEU A 78 5.91 3.65 11.77
CA LEU A 78 5.22 2.50 11.18
C LEU A 78 6.19 1.41 10.74
N ALA A 79 7.28 1.78 10.07
CA ALA A 79 8.28 0.83 9.59
C ALA A 79 8.93 0.06 10.75
N GLU A 80 9.26 0.75 11.85
CA GLU A 80 9.78 0.12 13.06
C GLU A 80 8.78 -0.90 13.64
N LEU A 81 7.52 -0.52 13.78
CA LEU A 81 6.48 -1.39 14.33
C LEU A 81 6.20 -2.61 13.43
N VAL A 82 6.24 -2.44 12.11
CA VAL A 82 6.13 -3.55 11.15
C VAL A 82 7.33 -4.48 11.27
N TYR A 83 8.55 -3.93 11.30
CA TYR A 83 9.77 -4.71 11.47
C TYR A 83 9.76 -5.53 12.78
N ASP A 84 9.41 -4.91 13.91
CA ASP A 84 9.34 -5.59 15.20
C ASP A 84 8.24 -6.66 15.23
N THR A 85 7.10 -6.39 14.59
CA THR A 85 6.02 -7.37 14.43
C THR A 85 6.51 -8.61 13.70
N LEU A 86 7.22 -8.44 12.58
CA LEU A 86 7.77 -9.55 11.79
C LEU A 86 8.85 -10.31 12.58
N ARG A 87 9.75 -9.62 13.25
CA ARG A 87 10.75 -10.23 14.13
C ARG A 87 10.14 -11.02 15.28
N GLY A 88 9.01 -10.56 15.81
CA GLY A 88 8.22 -11.26 16.84
C GLY A 88 7.45 -12.48 16.31
N GLY A 89 7.60 -12.83 15.03
CA GLY A 89 6.90 -13.94 14.39
C GLY A 89 5.39 -13.73 14.27
N ALA A 90 4.96 -12.48 14.23
CA ALA A 90 3.58 -12.09 13.97
C ALA A 90 3.47 -11.46 12.57
N PHE A 91 2.26 -11.49 12.05
CA PHE A 91 1.90 -10.92 10.77
C PHE A 91 1.38 -9.48 10.98
N PRO A 92 1.97 -8.46 10.35
CA PRO A 92 1.47 -7.08 10.45
C PRO A 92 0.27 -6.89 9.52
N LEU A 93 -0.88 -6.53 10.10
CA LEU A 93 -2.04 -6.05 9.38
C LEU A 93 -2.17 -4.56 9.61
N VAL A 94 -1.69 -3.78 8.66
CA VAL A 94 -1.75 -2.32 8.71
C VAL A 94 -3.07 -1.84 8.11
N ILE A 95 -3.77 -0.98 8.83
CA ILE A 95 -5.00 -0.35 8.39
C ILE A 95 -4.78 1.15 8.40
N GLY A 96 -4.87 1.74 7.25
CA GLY A 96 -4.55 3.14 7.07
C GLY A 96 -5.71 4.05 6.83
N GLY A 97 -5.28 5.27 6.71
CA GLY A 97 -5.83 6.41 6.09
C GLY A 97 -5.43 6.48 4.61
N ASP A 98 -4.56 7.43 4.25
CA ASP A 98 -4.09 7.56 2.85
C ASP A 98 -2.91 6.63 2.52
N HIS A 99 -2.63 6.47 1.21
CA HIS A 99 -1.67 5.48 0.74
C HIS A 99 -0.18 5.84 0.98
N SER A 100 0.14 7.04 1.48
CA SER A 100 1.51 7.39 1.86
C SER A 100 2.08 6.47 2.96
N LEU A 101 1.20 5.84 3.76
CA LEU A 101 1.61 4.85 4.77
C LEU A 101 2.26 3.59 4.17
N GLY A 102 2.07 3.35 2.87
CA GLY A 102 2.75 2.29 2.13
C GLY A 102 4.28 2.37 2.21
N LEU A 103 4.82 3.60 2.32
CA LEU A 103 6.24 3.85 2.55
C LEU A 103 6.75 3.15 3.82
N GLY A 104 6.10 3.39 4.95
CA GLY A 104 6.51 2.82 6.22
C GLY A 104 6.29 1.31 6.26
N SER A 105 5.11 0.85 5.84
CA SER A 105 4.79 -0.57 5.91
C SER A 105 5.72 -1.42 5.03
N ALA A 106 5.99 -1.00 3.80
CA ALA A 106 6.90 -1.72 2.90
C ALA A 106 8.38 -1.56 3.33
N SER A 107 8.79 -0.41 3.89
CA SER A 107 10.15 -0.23 4.41
C SER A 107 10.45 -1.17 5.59
N GLY A 108 9.48 -1.41 6.49
CA GLY A 108 9.62 -2.39 7.56
C GLY A 108 9.75 -3.83 7.04
N VAL A 109 9.04 -4.17 5.96
CA VAL A 109 9.19 -5.46 5.27
C VAL A 109 10.58 -5.55 4.61
N GLY A 110 11.00 -4.53 3.86
CA GLY A 110 12.31 -4.51 3.21
C GLY A 110 13.49 -4.58 4.18
N LYS A 111 13.32 -4.09 5.42
CA LYS A 111 14.32 -4.27 6.49
C LYS A 111 14.37 -5.71 7.03
N SER A 112 13.26 -6.42 6.91
CA SER A 112 13.14 -7.80 7.42
C SER A 112 13.58 -8.86 6.41
N PHE A 113 13.48 -8.56 5.10
CA PHE A 113 13.71 -9.51 4.01
C PHE A 113 14.44 -8.84 2.85
N ASP A 114 15.56 -9.41 2.43
CA ASP A 114 16.33 -8.91 1.28
C ASP A 114 15.65 -9.25 -0.06
N ASP A 115 14.79 -10.28 -0.08
CA ASP A 115 14.12 -10.84 -1.25
C ASP A 115 12.60 -10.68 -1.15
N PHE A 116 12.09 -9.47 -1.23
CA PHE A 116 10.64 -9.29 -1.24
C PHE A 116 10.14 -8.62 -2.52
N GLY A 117 8.86 -8.86 -2.80
CA GLY A 117 8.12 -8.19 -3.86
C GLY A 117 6.97 -7.37 -3.30
N ILE A 118 6.46 -6.46 -4.10
CA ILE A 118 5.30 -5.64 -3.78
C ILE A 118 4.21 -5.91 -4.81
N ILE A 119 3.01 -6.26 -4.33
CA ILE A 119 1.77 -6.22 -5.11
C ILE A 119 1.00 -4.99 -4.65
N TRP A 120 0.74 -4.07 -5.58
CA TRP A 120 0.06 -2.81 -5.35
C TRP A 120 -1.26 -2.82 -6.10
N LEU A 121 -2.35 -3.09 -5.39
CA LEU A 121 -3.70 -3.16 -5.92
C LEU A 121 -4.36 -1.78 -5.77
N ASP A 122 -4.50 -1.06 -6.87
CA ASP A 122 -4.84 0.35 -6.89
C ASP A 122 -5.38 0.80 -8.25
N ALA A 123 -6.21 1.84 -8.26
CA ALA A 123 -6.60 2.53 -9.48
C ALA A 123 -5.47 3.38 -10.10
N HIS A 124 -4.52 3.81 -9.26
CA HIS A 124 -3.42 4.73 -9.57
C HIS A 124 -2.07 4.00 -9.63
N GLY A 125 -1.01 4.71 -10.00
CA GLY A 125 0.34 4.19 -10.00
C GLY A 125 1.05 4.36 -8.66
N ASP A 126 0.80 5.48 -7.98
CA ASP A 126 1.49 5.94 -6.77
C ASP A 126 3.01 5.98 -6.91
N ILE A 127 3.46 6.32 -8.14
CA ILE A 127 4.87 6.32 -8.56
C ILE A 127 5.35 7.70 -9.03
N ASN A 128 4.59 8.75 -8.76
CA ASN A 128 5.08 10.11 -8.97
C ASN A 128 6.28 10.41 -8.06
N THR A 129 7.08 11.39 -8.45
CA THR A 129 8.17 11.94 -7.65
C THR A 129 7.86 13.38 -7.26
N SER A 130 8.74 14.01 -6.50
CA SER A 130 8.65 15.43 -6.20
C SER A 130 8.69 16.33 -7.44
N GLU A 131 9.30 15.85 -8.53
CA GLU A 131 9.44 16.57 -9.81
C GLU A 131 8.23 16.36 -10.74
N THR A 132 7.57 15.20 -10.66
CA THR A 132 6.47 14.85 -11.57
C THR A 132 5.09 15.07 -10.98
N SER A 133 4.96 15.11 -9.64
CA SER A 133 3.68 15.27 -8.98
C SER A 133 3.05 16.64 -9.24
N PRO A 134 1.84 16.70 -9.79
CA PRO A 134 1.17 17.97 -10.03
C PRO A 134 0.61 18.62 -8.75
N SER A 135 0.44 17.84 -7.69
CA SER A 135 -0.24 18.29 -6.45
C SER A 135 0.70 18.46 -5.25
N GLY A 136 1.86 17.81 -5.26
CA GLY A 136 2.73 17.67 -4.09
C GLY A 136 2.18 16.75 -2.99
N ASN A 137 1.11 16.00 -3.26
CA ASN A 137 0.51 15.03 -2.36
C ASN A 137 1.36 13.76 -2.31
N ILE A 138 1.86 13.39 -1.13
CA ILE A 138 2.81 12.28 -0.97
C ILE A 138 2.14 10.91 -1.14
N HIS A 139 0.80 10.81 -1.00
CA HIS A 139 0.11 9.53 -1.23
C HIS A 139 0.32 8.98 -2.64
N GLY A 140 0.58 9.82 -3.65
CA GLY A 140 0.88 9.39 -5.01
C GLY A 140 2.37 9.10 -5.29
N MET A 141 3.21 8.93 -4.26
CA MET A 141 4.67 8.78 -4.40
C MET A 141 5.29 7.56 -3.70
N PRO A 142 4.56 6.76 -2.93
CA PRO A 142 5.18 5.74 -2.10
C PRO A 142 5.99 4.73 -2.90
N LEU A 143 5.50 4.25 -4.03
CA LEU A 143 6.22 3.24 -4.82
C LEU A 143 7.50 3.78 -5.46
N SER A 144 7.52 5.00 -5.98
CA SER A 144 8.75 5.61 -6.52
C SER A 144 9.83 5.72 -5.44
N ALA A 145 9.47 6.18 -4.24
CA ALA A 145 10.39 6.30 -3.12
C ALA A 145 10.91 4.94 -2.62
N LEU A 146 10.05 3.91 -2.57
CA LEU A 146 10.46 2.53 -2.24
C LEU A 146 11.44 1.95 -3.27
N MET A 147 11.34 2.36 -4.53
CA MET A 147 12.27 2.01 -5.60
C MET A 147 13.53 2.90 -5.62
N GLY A 148 13.66 3.86 -4.70
CA GLY A 148 14.83 4.73 -4.57
C GLY A 148 14.78 6.00 -5.42
N MET A 149 13.60 6.45 -5.82
CA MET A 149 13.39 7.62 -6.70
C MET A 149 12.61 8.72 -5.99
N GLY A 150 12.91 9.97 -6.33
CA GLY A 150 12.26 11.17 -5.78
C GLY A 150 12.98 11.76 -4.58
N SER A 151 12.22 12.32 -3.62
CA SER A 151 12.76 13.02 -2.44
C SER A 151 13.60 12.10 -1.55
N GLU A 152 14.81 12.55 -1.19
CA GLU A 152 15.71 11.79 -0.30
C GLU A 152 15.06 11.48 1.05
N GLU A 153 14.25 12.38 1.57
CA GLU A 153 13.55 12.17 2.85
C GLU A 153 12.58 11.00 2.78
N LEU A 154 11.90 10.81 1.65
CA LEU A 154 10.99 9.67 1.44
C LEU A 154 11.77 8.40 1.13
N VAL A 155 12.79 8.49 0.28
CA VAL A 155 13.66 7.36 -0.09
C VAL A 155 14.38 6.78 1.13
N ASN A 156 14.78 7.60 2.09
CA ASN A 156 15.55 7.18 3.25
C ASN A 156 14.70 6.82 4.49
N ILE A 157 13.36 6.73 4.35
CA ILE A 157 12.51 6.26 5.44
C ILE A 157 13.01 4.90 5.95
N TYR A 158 13.29 4.83 7.26
CA TYR A 158 13.71 3.68 8.07
C TYR A 158 15.06 3.06 7.68
N ALA A 159 15.47 3.14 6.44
CA ALA A 159 16.78 2.71 5.95
C ALA A 159 17.15 3.52 4.70
N PRO A 160 18.44 3.77 4.44
CA PRO A 160 18.85 4.52 3.24
C PRO A 160 18.65 3.71 1.96
N GLY A 161 18.37 4.42 0.87
CA GLY A 161 18.26 3.87 -0.48
C GLY A 161 17.00 3.09 -0.78
N ASN A 162 16.98 2.43 -1.92
CA ASN A 162 15.84 1.63 -2.38
C ASN A 162 15.53 0.46 -1.44
N LYS A 163 14.25 0.16 -1.29
CA LYS A 163 13.75 -0.94 -0.46
C LYS A 163 13.41 -2.16 -1.31
N VAL A 164 13.00 -1.94 -2.57
CA VAL A 164 12.56 -2.98 -3.48
C VAL A 164 13.15 -2.78 -4.87
N ASN A 165 13.49 -3.87 -5.54
CA ASN A 165 13.85 -3.82 -6.96
C ASN A 165 12.59 -3.52 -7.79
N PRO A 166 12.62 -2.55 -8.74
CA PRO A 166 11.49 -2.23 -9.61
C PRO A 166 10.88 -3.45 -10.29
N GLN A 167 11.71 -4.41 -10.69
CA GLN A 167 11.24 -5.65 -11.31
C GLN A 167 10.37 -6.52 -10.38
N ASN A 168 10.43 -6.32 -9.07
CA ASN A 168 9.64 -7.05 -8.08
C ASN A 168 8.38 -6.29 -7.65
N VAL A 169 8.03 -5.21 -8.37
CA VAL A 169 6.81 -4.41 -8.16
C VAL A 169 5.78 -4.80 -9.21
N PHE A 170 4.55 -5.04 -8.77
CA PHE A 170 3.41 -5.44 -9.59
C PHE A 170 2.25 -4.49 -9.32
N LEU A 171 1.94 -3.61 -10.28
CA LEU A 171 0.78 -2.72 -10.24
C LEU A 171 -0.44 -3.48 -10.79
N VAL A 172 -1.54 -3.49 -10.06
CA VAL A 172 -2.75 -4.26 -10.43
C VAL A 172 -3.99 -3.38 -10.30
N GLY A 173 -4.82 -3.37 -11.34
CA GLY A 173 -6.08 -2.62 -11.35
C GLY A 173 -5.93 -1.16 -11.81
N THR A 174 -4.73 -0.75 -12.26
CA THR A 174 -4.47 0.62 -12.69
C THR A 174 -5.32 1.02 -13.88
N ARG A 175 -5.89 2.22 -13.81
CA ARG A 175 -6.74 2.81 -14.86
C ARG A 175 -6.73 4.35 -14.87
N SER A 176 -5.94 4.94 -13.96
CA SER A 176 -5.73 6.38 -13.88
C SER A 176 -4.25 6.64 -13.65
N LEU A 177 -3.52 6.84 -14.73
CA LEU A 177 -2.09 7.13 -14.73
C LEU A 177 -1.86 8.47 -15.41
N ASP A 178 -1.07 9.34 -14.79
CA ASP A 178 -0.61 10.58 -15.43
C ASP A 178 0.64 10.36 -16.30
N GLU A 179 1.08 11.42 -17.01
CA GLU A 179 2.22 11.34 -17.93
C GLU A 179 3.53 10.99 -17.19
N GLY A 180 3.72 11.50 -15.97
CA GLY A 180 4.91 11.22 -15.16
C GLY A 180 4.98 9.77 -14.74
N GLU A 181 3.84 9.20 -14.34
CA GLU A 181 3.70 7.80 -13.98
C GLU A 181 3.92 6.87 -15.19
N GLN A 182 3.33 7.21 -16.34
CA GLN A 182 3.51 6.43 -17.58
C GLN A 182 4.98 6.40 -18.01
N ALA A 183 5.65 7.55 -17.99
CA ALA A 183 7.07 7.65 -18.32
C ALA A 183 7.96 6.81 -17.38
N LEU A 184 7.62 6.76 -16.08
CA LEU A 184 8.36 5.98 -15.11
C LEU A 184 8.11 4.47 -15.28
N ILE A 185 6.87 4.06 -15.55
CA ILE A 185 6.52 2.67 -15.88
C ILE A 185 7.36 2.16 -17.06
N GLU A 186 7.43 2.94 -18.13
CA GLU A 186 8.20 2.59 -19.32
C GLU A 186 9.70 2.52 -19.05
N ARG A 187 10.25 3.53 -18.36
CA ARG A 187 11.67 3.60 -18.02
C ARG A 187 12.14 2.44 -17.17
N GLU A 188 11.38 2.12 -16.12
CA GLU A 188 11.72 1.05 -15.16
C GLU A 188 11.18 -0.33 -15.60
N GLN A 189 10.44 -0.41 -16.70
CA GLN A 189 9.82 -1.64 -17.22
C GLN A 189 8.96 -2.37 -16.16
N LEU A 190 8.12 -1.62 -15.44
CA LEU A 190 7.31 -2.16 -14.36
C LEU A 190 6.27 -3.15 -14.87
N SER A 191 5.95 -4.14 -14.05
CA SER A 191 4.85 -5.07 -14.33
C SER A 191 3.51 -4.42 -14.00
N VAL A 192 2.75 -4.01 -15.01
CA VAL A 192 1.46 -3.34 -14.86
C VAL A 192 0.35 -4.21 -15.45
N TYR A 193 -0.70 -4.42 -14.66
CA TYR A 193 -1.92 -5.13 -15.03
C TYR A 193 -3.09 -4.16 -14.93
N THR A 194 -3.39 -3.50 -16.05
CA THR A 194 -4.48 -2.51 -16.15
C THR A 194 -5.85 -3.17 -16.05
N MET A 195 -6.90 -2.38 -15.75
CA MET A 195 -8.26 -2.90 -15.78
C MET A 195 -8.66 -3.44 -17.15
N ASP A 196 -8.20 -2.83 -18.26
CA ASP A 196 -8.42 -3.37 -19.61
C ASP A 196 -7.82 -4.77 -19.78
N MET A 197 -6.63 -4.99 -19.25
CA MET A 197 -6.01 -6.32 -19.28
C MET A 197 -6.79 -7.32 -18.40
N ILE A 198 -7.27 -6.89 -17.24
CA ILE A 198 -8.08 -7.72 -16.33
C ILE A 198 -9.40 -8.11 -17.02
N HIS A 199 -10.08 -7.16 -17.64
CA HIS A 199 -11.31 -7.43 -18.39
C HIS A 199 -11.09 -8.40 -19.57
N LEU A 200 -9.95 -8.27 -20.26
CA LEU A 200 -9.64 -9.12 -21.41
C LEU A 200 -9.22 -10.55 -21.03
N LYS A 201 -8.40 -10.71 -19.97
CA LYS A 201 -7.76 -11.98 -19.63
C LYS A 201 -8.31 -12.64 -18.36
N GLY A 202 -9.05 -11.90 -17.57
CA GLY A 202 -9.55 -12.30 -16.26
C GLY A 202 -8.54 -12.09 -15.13
N ILE A 203 -9.04 -11.84 -13.94
CA ILE A 203 -8.24 -11.56 -12.74
C ILE A 203 -7.40 -12.78 -12.30
N GLY A 204 -7.90 -13.99 -12.53
CA GLY A 204 -7.16 -15.23 -12.25
C GLY A 204 -5.88 -15.37 -13.07
N PHE A 205 -5.91 -14.97 -14.36
CA PHE A 205 -4.70 -14.92 -15.19
C PHE A 205 -3.64 -13.99 -14.59
N VAL A 206 -4.05 -12.81 -14.13
CA VAL A 206 -3.15 -11.83 -13.51
C VAL A 206 -2.49 -12.41 -12.25
N ALA A 207 -3.28 -13.05 -11.39
CA ALA A 207 -2.76 -13.68 -10.17
C ALA A 207 -1.72 -14.77 -10.49
N GLU A 208 -2.01 -15.65 -11.46
CA GLU A 208 -1.08 -16.73 -11.86
C GLU A 208 0.19 -16.19 -12.52
N ASP A 209 0.10 -15.13 -13.34
CA ASP A 209 1.29 -14.52 -13.95
C ASP A 209 2.21 -13.87 -12.90
N ILE A 210 1.63 -13.19 -11.91
CA ILE A 210 2.37 -12.63 -10.76
C ILE A 210 3.07 -13.76 -9.98
N LYS A 211 2.35 -14.82 -9.63
CA LYS A 211 2.94 -15.97 -8.91
C LYS A 211 4.07 -16.63 -9.69
N ARG A 212 3.90 -16.79 -11.00
CA ARG A 212 4.94 -17.32 -11.88
C ARG A 212 6.19 -16.43 -11.83
N LYS A 213 6.05 -15.11 -12.01
CA LYS A 213 7.16 -14.14 -11.95
C LYS A 213 7.85 -14.13 -10.59
N LEU A 214 7.10 -14.13 -9.50
CA LEU A 214 7.66 -14.22 -8.14
C LEU A 214 8.48 -15.51 -7.96
N LYS A 215 7.97 -16.64 -8.41
CA LYS A 215 8.66 -17.94 -8.36
C LYS A 215 9.94 -17.96 -9.20
N GLU A 216 9.90 -17.46 -10.44
CA GLU A 216 11.06 -17.36 -11.33
C GLU A 216 12.17 -16.49 -10.72
N ARG A 217 11.80 -15.41 -10.02
CA ARG A 217 12.70 -14.49 -9.33
C ARG A 217 13.10 -14.96 -7.91
N LYS A 218 12.58 -16.10 -7.47
CA LYS A 218 12.80 -16.69 -6.13
C LYS A 218 12.35 -15.78 -4.98
N ILE A 219 11.38 -14.92 -5.22
CA ILE A 219 10.77 -14.06 -4.22
C ILE A 219 9.81 -14.89 -3.37
N ARG A 220 9.98 -14.86 -2.06
CA ARG A 220 9.16 -15.62 -1.10
C ARG A 220 8.31 -14.73 -0.22
N ASN A 221 8.73 -13.49 -0.03
CA ASN A 221 8.05 -12.53 0.82
C ASN A 221 7.38 -11.48 -0.05
N VAL A 222 6.12 -11.16 0.23
CA VAL A 222 5.37 -10.19 -0.55
C VAL A 222 4.69 -9.19 0.39
N HIS A 223 4.94 -7.91 0.16
CA HIS A 223 4.10 -6.84 0.68
C HIS A 223 2.90 -6.68 -0.24
N PHE A 224 1.71 -6.88 0.28
CA PHE A 224 0.47 -6.68 -0.48
C PHE A 224 -0.23 -5.41 0.00
N SER A 225 -0.19 -4.38 -0.81
CA SER A 225 -0.88 -3.11 -0.58
C SER A 225 -2.21 -3.10 -1.32
N ILE A 226 -3.25 -2.63 -0.66
CA ILE A 226 -4.60 -2.56 -1.22
C ILE A 226 -5.13 -1.16 -0.98
N ASP A 227 -5.29 -0.38 -2.05
CA ASP A 227 -6.16 0.80 -2.03
C ASP A 227 -7.59 0.39 -2.31
N VAL A 228 -8.52 0.96 -1.53
CA VAL A 228 -9.95 0.69 -1.66
C VAL A 228 -10.50 1.20 -3.00
N ASP A 229 -9.85 2.19 -3.62
CA ASP A 229 -10.24 2.71 -4.93
C ASP A 229 -9.90 1.78 -6.10
N SER A 230 -9.14 0.69 -5.87
CA SER A 230 -9.03 -0.40 -6.83
C SER A 230 -10.39 -1.01 -7.15
N ILE A 231 -11.31 -1.00 -6.18
CA ILE A 231 -12.69 -1.48 -6.33
C ILE A 231 -13.53 -0.37 -6.97
N ASP A 232 -14.50 -0.77 -7.80
CA ASP A 232 -15.42 0.19 -8.43
C ASP A 232 -16.17 1.01 -7.36
N PRO A 233 -16.26 2.35 -7.51
CA PRO A 233 -16.88 3.24 -6.51
C PRO A 233 -18.36 3.00 -6.27
N ARG A 234 -19.06 2.23 -7.14
CA ARG A 234 -20.42 1.75 -6.87
C ARG A 234 -20.49 0.83 -5.63
N PHE A 235 -19.39 0.14 -5.30
CA PHE A 235 -19.29 -0.80 -4.18
C PHE A 235 -18.41 -0.25 -3.05
N ALA A 236 -17.42 0.57 -3.37
CA ALA A 236 -16.49 1.15 -2.40
C ALA A 236 -16.41 2.68 -2.54
N PRO A 237 -17.48 3.43 -2.20
CA PRO A 237 -17.53 4.89 -2.40
C PRO A 237 -16.69 5.67 -1.38
N GLY A 238 -16.16 5.04 -0.33
CA GLY A 238 -15.49 5.69 0.80
C GLY A 238 -14.01 5.98 0.58
N THR A 239 -13.59 6.27 -0.65
CA THR A 239 -12.21 6.65 -0.97
C THR A 239 -12.09 8.12 -1.38
N GLY A 240 -10.87 8.67 -1.27
CA GLY A 240 -10.56 10.06 -1.62
C GLY A 240 -10.49 10.31 -3.13
N THR A 241 -10.03 9.33 -3.89
CA THR A 241 -9.67 9.42 -5.31
C THR A 241 -10.44 8.39 -6.13
N ARG A 242 -11.74 8.61 -6.33
CA ARG A 242 -12.63 7.66 -7.02
C ARG A 242 -12.35 7.61 -8.51
N VAL A 243 -12.16 6.41 -9.04
CA VAL A 243 -12.08 6.13 -10.49
C VAL A 243 -13.10 5.05 -10.83
N CYS A 244 -13.95 5.28 -11.83
CA CYS A 244 -14.93 4.29 -12.30
C CYS A 244 -14.23 3.10 -12.98
N GLU A 245 -15.03 2.06 -13.28
CA GLU A 245 -14.57 0.85 -13.98
C GLU A 245 -13.50 0.06 -13.22
N GLY A 246 -13.59 0.05 -11.89
CA GLY A 246 -12.74 -0.74 -11.01
C GLY A 246 -13.19 -2.19 -10.88
N LEU A 247 -12.44 -2.93 -10.04
CA LEU A 247 -12.73 -4.32 -9.75
C LEU A 247 -14.13 -4.49 -9.16
N MET A 248 -14.85 -5.50 -9.64
CA MET A 248 -16.05 -5.98 -8.98
C MET A 248 -15.70 -6.68 -7.67
N PRO A 249 -16.60 -6.72 -6.66
CA PRO A 249 -16.33 -7.37 -5.38
C PRO A 249 -15.88 -8.84 -5.50
N ASP A 250 -16.47 -9.58 -6.45
CA ASP A 250 -16.09 -10.98 -6.69
C ASP A 250 -14.70 -11.08 -7.32
N GLU A 251 -14.34 -10.22 -8.26
CA GLU A 251 -12.99 -10.17 -8.86
C GLU A 251 -11.93 -9.81 -7.81
N PHE A 252 -12.23 -8.83 -6.94
CA PHE A 252 -11.36 -8.49 -5.82
C PHE A 252 -11.14 -9.69 -4.88
N LYS A 253 -12.22 -10.36 -4.51
CA LYS A 253 -12.16 -11.55 -3.67
C LYS A 253 -11.35 -12.66 -4.32
N ASP A 254 -11.63 -12.96 -5.59
CA ASP A 254 -10.94 -14.01 -6.36
C ASP A 254 -9.45 -13.71 -6.45
N PHE A 255 -9.05 -12.44 -6.70
CA PHE A 255 -7.65 -12.05 -6.73
C PHE A 255 -6.97 -12.32 -5.39
N VAL A 256 -7.56 -11.85 -4.29
CA VAL A 256 -7.02 -12.04 -2.94
C VAL A 256 -6.91 -13.53 -2.59
N GLU A 257 -7.87 -14.35 -2.99
CA GLU A 257 -7.85 -15.79 -2.76
C GLU A 257 -6.74 -16.46 -3.57
N HIS A 258 -6.64 -16.18 -4.88
CA HIS A 258 -5.61 -16.77 -5.75
C HIS A 258 -4.19 -16.42 -5.31
N ILE A 259 -3.93 -15.15 -4.98
CA ILE A 259 -2.61 -14.72 -4.47
C ILE A 259 -2.26 -15.38 -3.14
N SER A 260 -3.27 -15.73 -2.34
CA SER A 260 -3.08 -16.21 -0.96
C SER A 260 -2.87 -17.71 -0.81
N VAL A 261 -3.13 -18.50 -1.85
CA VAL A 261 -3.15 -19.97 -1.77
C VAL A 261 -1.75 -20.57 -1.72
N ASP A 262 -0.73 -19.88 -2.21
CA ASP A 262 0.65 -20.36 -2.11
C ASP A 262 1.20 -20.10 -0.69
N SER A 263 1.31 -21.17 0.09
CA SER A 263 1.67 -21.16 1.53
C SER A 263 3.09 -20.66 1.85
N GLN A 264 3.84 -20.21 0.86
CA GLN A 264 5.19 -19.64 1.01
C GLN A 264 5.23 -18.12 0.86
N LEU A 265 4.11 -17.48 0.49
CA LEU A 265 4.03 -16.03 0.40
C LEU A 265 3.62 -15.45 1.74
N LEU A 266 4.50 -14.69 2.38
CA LEU A 266 4.17 -13.86 3.54
C LEU A 266 3.39 -12.65 3.02
N ILE A 267 2.05 -12.80 2.93
CA ILE A 267 1.18 -11.77 2.38
C ILE A 267 0.62 -10.94 3.52
N VAL A 268 0.88 -9.64 3.51
CA VAL A 268 0.14 -8.66 4.32
C VAL A 268 -1.27 -8.60 3.75
N ARG A 269 -2.20 -9.28 4.41
CA ARG A 269 -3.54 -9.55 3.90
C ARG A 269 -4.54 -8.62 4.56
N LEU A 270 -5.03 -7.63 3.85
CA LEU A 270 -6.25 -6.93 4.24
C LEU A 270 -7.45 -7.69 3.66
N LYS A 271 -8.19 -8.46 4.47
CA LYS A 271 -9.50 -8.96 4.08
C LYS A 271 -10.52 -7.88 4.44
N LEU A 272 -10.74 -6.95 3.52
CA LEU A 272 -11.87 -6.02 3.61
C LEU A 272 -13.17 -6.81 3.51
N LEU A 273 -14.02 -6.68 4.52
CA LEU A 273 -15.39 -7.14 4.47
C LEU A 273 -16.22 -6.04 3.84
N ILE A 274 -16.51 -6.23 2.59
CA ILE A 274 -17.53 -5.46 1.88
C ILE A 274 -18.85 -6.18 2.18
N ASN A 275 -19.72 -5.56 2.97
CA ASN A 275 -21.15 -5.86 3.08
C ASN A 275 -21.93 -4.73 2.44
#